data_5ef3c713a2744dcf4cfd50f54c031580
#
_entry.id   5ef3c713a2744dcf4cfd50f54c031580
#
_cell.length_a   1.000
_cell.length_b   1.000
_cell.length_c   1.000
_cell.angle_alpha   90.00
_cell.angle_beta   90.00
_cell.angle_gamma   90.00
#
_symmetry.space_group_name_H-M   'P 1'
#
loop_
_entity.id
_entity.type
_entity.pdbx_description
1 polymer ?
#
loop_
_entity_poly.entity_id
_entity_poly.type
_entity_poly.pdbx_seq_one_letter_code
_entity_poly.pdbx_strand_id
1 'polypeptide(L)'
;MAEIKKYSYAVEGNIDGEKLVAKVKSLKNVADAKFENGTLTYFLPDNADEYDILVSSMEICAELGAELIVGEELSEQEDVNVYEECSSVEEVEDNLEKEEKTKGEKEDDSAEFSSADRIVEAKKTLKKESLIRGIELTVALAFMIAALFLPSSDSLISLKTIFSVLAFAVGGYEVFYSAIAGIFKKKIKNYDLLVTISCLFGAFFGYVTEITVFIVIYAVIDEVNKFADKLSAVTLDEIFYTGSVPLTLENGEKRSVEAVDKGDRLSLERYDVVPADGVALTDGKIDAYRAEGVYEKHIKKDDKVFAGSVVLSDGLLFEAETKSSDSSLAKKKESFSERTEFLKRDGGKLFALDLAIVLAALVCCFVLPIFAEDYAAELTAYVGICVSVMLTASFSLAAFIASESVYRAVVVGKYNGMDFGAEKAFYGLANANSIVVRSSALTEGGVLKPDSLGALKELYFDGAKNVTTEFDCAVEEDDKQKIDLVDKAFKGERKVHAGGDGEVSFDKNKTGEKVVIENGEIFMLPLAYSLSKKAVKRERTIKILSPIVKGACILAAIFVPATILSPVYFACASVAATLIFALSALNAASVKE
;
A
#
# COMPACT_ATOMS: atom_id res chain seq x y z
N MET A 1 -14.02 33.26 7.35
CA MET A 1 -12.71 33.66 7.92
C MET A 1 -11.68 32.86 7.17
N ALA A 2 -10.63 33.47 6.64
CA ALA A 2 -9.59 32.69 5.96
C ALA A 2 -8.91 31.79 6.99
N GLU A 3 -8.79 30.52 6.70
CA GLU A 3 -8.08 29.54 7.53
C GLU A 3 -6.59 29.91 7.51
N ILE A 4 -5.94 29.94 8.65
CA ILE A 4 -4.53 30.31 8.77
C ILE A 4 -3.75 29.08 9.17
N LYS A 5 -2.78 28.66 8.34
CA LYS A 5 -1.89 27.52 8.61
C LYS A 5 -0.61 28.00 9.29
N LYS A 6 -0.09 27.20 10.21
CA LYS A 6 1.14 27.42 10.97
C LYS A 6 2.26 26.55 10.44
N TYR A 7 3.42 27.13 10.18
CA TYR A 7 4.63 26.43 9.73
C TYR A 7 5.79 26.76 10.66
N SER A 8 6.60 25.76 11.03
CA SER A 8 7.69 25.92 11.99
C SER A 8 8.95 25.22 11.49
N TYR A 9 10.08 25.93 11.43
CA TYR A 9 11.37 25.46 10.93
C TYR A 9 12.49 25.80 11.90
N ALA A 10 13.43 24.87 12.09
CA ALA A 10 14.62 25.11 12.91
C ALA A 10 15.60 26.03 12.15
N VAL A 11 16.26 26.93 12.88
CA VAL A 11 17.30 27.82 12.33
C VAL A 11 18.58 27.59 13.10
N GLU A 12 19.63 27.16 12.40
CA GLU A 12 20.99 27.04 12.97
C GLU A 12 21.82 28.29 12.65
N GLY A 13 22.38 28.88 13.69
CA GLY A 13 23.25 30.06 13.57
C GLY A 13 23.01 31.06 14.70
N ASN A 14 23.94 32.01 14.86
CA ASN A 14 23.79 33.08 15.82
C ASN A 14 23.14 34.29 15.13
N ILE A 15 21.80 34.36 15.20
CA ILE A 15 20.99 35.34 14.45
C ILE A 15 20.25 36.27 15.39
N ASP A 16 20.08 37.51 14.96
CA ASP A 16 19.19 38.48 15.58
C ASP A 16 17.74 38.14 15.25
N GLY A 17 17.04 37.46 16.15
CA GLY A 17 15.69 36.97 15.95
C GLY A 17 14.68 38.08 15.64
N GLU A 18 14.86 39.31 16.19
CA GLU A 18 13.97 40.43 15.89
C GLU A 18 14.10 40.90 14.43
N LYS A 19 15.33 40.89 13.88
CA LYS A 19 15.56 41.22 12.47
C LYS A 19 15.05 40.17 11.54
N LEU A 20 15.20 38.88 11.89
CA LEU A 20 14.65 37.76 11.12
C LEU A 20 13.14 37.85 11.03
N VAL A 21 12.47 37.99 12.17
CA VAL A 21 11.00 38.12 12.24
C VAL A 21 10.51 39.33 11.44
N ALA A 22 11.18 40.48 11.55
CA ALA A 22 10.80 41.68 10.83
C ALA A 22 10.88 41.49 9.29
N LYS A 23 11.95 40.84 8.79
CA LYS A 23 12.12 40.55 7.38
C LYS A 23 11.09 39.52 6.88
N VAL A 24 10.87 38.44 7.61
CA VAL A 24 9.89 37.40 7.24
C VAL A 24 8.46 37.97 7.24
N LYS A 25 8.10 38.81 8.22
CA LYS A 25 6.80 39.51 8.23
C LYS A 25 6.61 40.48 7.06
N SER A 26 7.70 40.96 6.47
CA SER A 26 7.61 41.86 5.30
C SER A 26 7.35 41.11 3.97
N LEU A 27 7.41 39.77 3.98
CA LEU A 27 7.09 38.95 2.82
C LEU A 27 5.58 39.04 2.51
N LYS A 28 5.28 39.04 1.23
CA LYS A 28 3.89 39.08 0.75
C LYS A 28 3.21 37.74 1.16
N ASN A 29 1.99 37.87 1.72
CA ASN A 29 1.16 36.74 2.18
C ASN A 29 1.59 36.09 3.52
N VAL A 30 2.54 36.62 4.27
CA VAL A 30 2.79 36.21 5.65
C VAL A 30 1.88 36.98 6.58
N ALA A 31 1.00 36.30 7.31
CA ALA A 31 0.06 36.93 8.25
C ALA A 31 0.75 37.33 9.57
N ASP A 32 1.61 36.47 10.09
CA ASP A 32 2.45 36.72 11.28
C ASP A 32 3.69 35.82 11.25
N ALA A 33 4.74 36.18 12.01
CA ALA A 33 5.93 35.35 12.20
C ALA A 33 6.50 35.55 13.61
N LYS A 34 7.09 34.49 14.17
CA LYS A 34 7.76 34.49 15.48
C LYS A 34 9.06 33.71 15.40
N PHE A 35 10.02 34.07 16.24
CA PHE A 35 11.26 33.34 16.39
C PHE A 35 11.53 33.12 17.88
N GLU A 36 11.47 31.85 18.32
CA GLU A 36 11.66 31.45 19.70
C GLU A 36 12.47 30.15 19.77
N ASN A 37 13.42 30.06 20.66
CA ASN A 37 14.23 28.85 20.91
C ASN A 37 14.90 28.25 19.65
N GLY A 38 15.35 29.09 18.71
CA GLY A 38 15.99 28.63 17.49
C GLY A 38 14.99 28.15 16.43
N THR A 39 13.70 28.36 16.62
CA THR A 39 12.65 27.95 15.67
C THR A 39 11.95 29.19 15.10
N LEU A 40 11.93 29.30 13.78
CA LEU A 40 11.15 30.29 13.04
C LEU A 40 9.76 29.72 12.77
N THR A 41 8.74 30.39 13.26
CA THR A 41 7.33 30.02 13.01
C THR A 41 6.65 31.16 12.26
N TYR A 42 5.97 30.85 11.16
CA TYR A 42 5.16 31.84 10.43
C TYR A 42 3.77 31.30 10.10
N PHE A 43 2.85 32.21 9.89
CA PHE A 43 1.43 31.93 9.68
C PHE A 43 1.02 32.42 8.29
N LEU A 44 0.47 31.51 7.47
CA LEU A 44 0.04 31.79 6.10
C LEU A 44 -1.47 31.61 5.95
N PRO A 45 -2.16 32.48 5.18
CA PRO A 45 -3.52 32.20 4.75
C PRO A 45 -3.54 31.02 3.76
N ASP A 46 -4.64 30.27 3.72
CA ASP A 46 -4.79 29.00 2.99
C ASP A 46 -4.53 29.11 1.46
N ASN A 47 -4.58 30.33 0.92
CA ASN A 47 -4.31 30.61 -0.49
C ASN A 47 -2.88 31.10 -0.76
N ALA A 48 -1.97 31.06 0.21
CA ALA A 48 -0.57 31.43 0.04
C ALA A 48 0.26 30.23 -0.39
N ASP A 49 1.22 30.44 -1.30
CA ASP A 49 2.18 29.41 -1.69
C ASP A 49 3.26 29.29 -0.61
N GLU A 50 3.22 28.16 0.10
CA GLU A 50 4.17 27.85 1.17
C GLU A 50 5.60 27.76 0.65
N TYR A 51 5.80 27.18 -0.53
CA TYR A 51 7.11 26.97 -1.11
C TYR A 51 7.84 28.29 -1.39
N ASP A 52 7.15 29.26 -1.96
CA ASP A 52 7.72 30.59 -2.25
C ASP A 52 8.13 31.31 -0.94
N ILE A 53 7.34 31.17 0.11
CA ILE A 53 7.64 31.79 1.42
C ILE A 53 8.81 31.06 2.10
N LEU A 54 8.87 29.72 2.00
CA LEU A 54 9.97 28.93 2.53
C LEU A 54 11.29 29.31 1.87
N VAL A 55 11.34 29.36 0.53
CA VAL A 55 12.55 29.75 -0.24
C VAL A 55 12.98 31.17 0.14
N SER A 56 12.05 32.12 0.22
CA SER A 56 12.36 33.49 0.62
C SER A 56 12.87 33.57 2.08
N SER A 57 12.35 32.74 2.98
CA SER A 57 12.80 32.64 4.37
C SER A 57 14.21 32.04 4.48
N MET A 58 14.54 31.06 3.63
CA MET A 58 15.90 30.51 3.54
C MET A 58 16.90 31.56 3.06
N GLU A 59 16.56 32.37 2.06
CA GLU A 59 17.39 33.47 1.56
C GLU A 59 17.62 34.53 2.65
N ILE A 60 16.57 34.89 3.40
CA ILE A 60 16.66 35.85 4.52
C ILE A 60 17.56 35.27 5.63
N CYS A 61 17.45 34.00 5.98
CA CYS A 61 18.34 33.36 6.96
C CYS A 61 19.80 33.38 6.48
N ALA A 62 20.06 33.03 5.24
CA ALA A 62 21.40 33.06 4.65
C ALA A 62 22.02 34.47 4.64
N GLU A 63 21.25 35.52 4.30
CA GLU A 63 21.68 36.91 4.37
C GLU A 63 22.04 37.35 5.80
N LEU A 64 21.39 36.79 6.81
CA LEU A 64 21.64 37.08 8.21
C LEU A 64 22.71 36.17 8.85
N GLY A 65 23.31 35.28 8.08
CA GLY A 65 24.40 34.40 8.50
C GLY A 65 23.94 33.14 9.27
N ALA A 66 22.72 32.70 9.02
CA ALA A 66 22.15 31.46 9.58
C ALA A 66 21.59 30.58 8.46
N GLU A 67 21.37 29.30 8.80
CA GLU A 67 20.82 28.30 7.89
C GLU A 67 19.46 27.85 8.43
N LEU A 68 18.43 27.86 7.55
CA LEU A 68 17.12 27.32 7.87
C LEU A 68 17.12 25.85 7.52
N ILE A 69 16.95 24.98 8.53
CA ILE A 69 16.95 23.53 8.35
C ILE A 69 15.56 23.10 7.93
N VAL A 70 15.47 22.65 6.68
CA VAL A 70 14.30 21.93 6.17
C VAL A 70 14.53 20.44 6.42
N GLY A 71 14.34 20.01 7.67
CA GLY A 71 14.41 18.62 8.05
C GLY A 71 13.10 18.22 8.69
N GLU A 72 12.71 16.96 8.48
CA GLU A 72 11.48 16.29 8.95
C GLU A 72 10.55 17.17 9.79
N GLU A 73 9.39 17.49 9.24
CA GLU A 73 8.34 18.27 9.91
C GLU A 73 8.24 17.93 11.39
N LEU A 74 8.61 18.87 12.24
CA LEU A 74 8.01 18.98 13.56
C LEU A 74 6.57 19.44 13.35
N SER A 75 5.77 18.59 12.71
CA SER A 75 4.32 18.72 12.69
C SER A 75 3.79 18.26 14.04
N GLU A 76 4.07 19.02 15.08
CA GLU A 76 3.11 19.17 16.17
C GLU A 76 1.95 19.99 15.58
N GLN A 77 1.00 19.30 14.96
CA GLN A 77 -0.36 19.74 14.93
C GLN A 77 -0.81 19.81 16.39
N GLU A 78 -0.53 20.92 17.04
CA GLU A 78 -1.39 21.36 18.14
C GLU A 78 -2.72 21.75 17.49
N ASP A 79 -3.58 20.73 17.31
CA ASP A 79 -5.01 20.95 17.30
C ASP A 79 -5.32 21.71 18.58
N VAL A 80 -5.69 22.97 18.42
CA VAL A 80 -6.26 23.76 19.51
C VAL A 80 -7.48 22.98 19.97
N ASN A 81 -7.30 22.30 21.12
CA ASN A 81 -8.35 21.58 21.81
C ASN A 81 -9.53 22.52 22.08
N VAL A 82 -10.57 22.38 21.28
CA VAL A 82 -11.92 22.68 21.70
C VAL A 82 -12.55 21.36 22.10
N TYR A 83 -12.02 20.77 23.16
CA TYR A 83 -12.70 19.77 23.97
C TYR A 83 -13.03 20.42 25.32
N GLU A 84 -14.08 21.23 25.33
CA GLU A 84 -14.88 21.42 26.52
C GLU A 84 -16.23 20.76 26.25
N GLU A 85 -16.47 19.70 27.05
CA GLU A 85 -17.77 19.11 27.37
C GLU A 85 -18.66 18.66 26.20
N CYS A 86 -18.51 17.40 25.77
CA CYS A 86 -19.64 16.61 25.29
C CYS A 86 -19.84 15.42 26.23
N SER A 87 -20.76 15.59 27.15
CA SER A 87 -21.36 14.52 27.93
C SER A 87 -22.50 13.92 27.11
N SER A 88 -22.41 12.62 26.88
CA SER A 88 -23.43 11.64 26.49
C SER A 88 -23.34 11.09 25.08
N VAL A 89 -23.26 9.75 25.05
CA VAL A 89 -23.22 8.89 23.84
C VAL A 89 -24.49 9.05 22.99
N GLU A 90 -25.60 9.52 23.56
CA GLU A 90 -26.88 9.74 22.87
C GLU A 90 -26.85 10.90 21.85
N GLU A 91 -25.99 11.91 22.02
CA GLU A 91 -25.87 13.01 21.04
C GLU A 91 -25.09 12.63 19.78
N VAL A 92 -24.25 11.60 19.83
CA VAL A 92 -23.44 11.14 18.68
C VAL A 92 -24.30 10.29 17.72
N GLU A 93 -25.23 9.48 18.25
CA GLU A 93 -26.15 8.69 17.42
C GLU A 93 -27.18 9.59 16.71
N ASP A 94 -27.68 10.64 17.38
CA ASP A 94 -28.67 11.56 16.80
C ASP A 94 -28.05 12.45 15.68
N ASN A 95 -26.75 12.74 15.74
CA ASN A 95 -26.06 13.48 14.69
C ASN A 95 -25.72 12.59 13.48
N LEU A 96 -25.41 11.30 13.68
CA LEU A 96 -25.22 10.35 12.59
C LEU A 96 -26.53 10.05 11.83
N GLU A 97 -27.66 9.91 12.52
CA GLU A 97 -28.98 9.77 11.88
C GLU A 97 -29.45 11.04 11.14
N LYS A 98 -29.05 12.22 11.60
CA LYS A 98 -29.32 13.48 10.86
C LYS A 98 -28.45 13.64 9.63
N GLU A 99 -27.19 13.20 9.63
CA GLU A 99 -26.35 13.18 8.43
C GLU A 99 -26.82 12.15 7.40
N GLU A 100 -27.32 10.97 7.81
CA GLU A 100 -27.89 10.01 6.86
C GLU A 100 -29.22 10.46 6.26
N LYS A 101 -30.08 11.12 7.04
CA LYS A 101 -31.34 11.67 6.52
C LYS A 101 -31.15 12.90 5.63
N THR A 102 -30.05 13.65 5.80
CA THR A 102 -29.71 14.80 4.94
C THR A 102 -29.04 14.37 3.63
N LYS A 103 -28.46 13.17 3.55
CA LYS A 103 -27.92 12.61 2.29
C LYS A 103 -28.98 12.10 1.33
N GLY A 104 -30.22 11.88 1.78
CA GLY A 104 -31.35 11.45 0.94
C GLY A 104 -32.06 12.57 0.17
N GLU A 105 -31.77 13.85 0.42
CA GLU A 105 -32.47 15.00 -0.19
C GLU A 105 -31.55 16.07 -0.80
N LYS A 106 -30.29 15.75 -1.09
CA LYS A 106 -29.38 16.64 -1.85
C LYS A 106 -28.77 15.92 -3.05
N GLU A 107 -29.59 15.42 -3.94
CA GLU A 107 -29.30 15.27 -5.34
C GLU A 107 -29.67 16.61 -6.02
N ASP A 108 -28.82 17.61 -5.92
CA ASP A 108 -28.62 18.66 -6.92
C ASP A 108 -27.70 19.77 -6.38
N ASP A 109 -26.42 19.44 -6.19
CA ASP A 109 -25.33 20.42 -6.23
C ASP A 109 -24.07 19.66 -6.63
N SER A 110 -23.87 19.53 -7.94
CA SER A 110 -22.67 18.96 -8.53
C SER A 110 -21.50 19.92 -8.37
N ALA A 111 -20.86 19.91 -7.20
CA ALA A 111 -19.55 20.49 -7.05
C ALA A 111 -18.58 19.73 -7.98
N GLU A 112 -17.93 20.46 -8.87
CA GLU A 112 -16.91 19.98 -9.81
C GLU A 112 -15.69 19.46 -9.03
N PHE A 113 -15.67 18.17 -8.72
CA PHE A 113 -14.48 17.52 -8.17
C PHE A 113 -13.57 17.07 -9.31
N SER A 114 -12.32 17.50 -9.30
CA SER A 114 -11.29 17.01 -10.22
C SER A 114 -10.97 15.52 -9.98
N SER A 115 -10.36 14.84 -10.94
CA SER A 115 -9.95 13.42 -10.79
C SER A 115 -8.99 13.24 -9.61
N ALA A 116 -8.14 14.22 -9.33
CA ALA A 116 -7.24 14.23 -8.17
C ALA A 116 -8.01 14.29 -6.85
N ASP A 117 -9.06 15.12 -6.76
CA ASP A 117 -9.87 15.24 -5.54
C ASP A 117 -10.57 13.93 -5.18
N ARG A 118 -11.00 13.15 -6.18
CA ARG A 118 -11.63 11.83 -5.95
C ARG A 118 -10.66 10.79 -5.43
N ILE A 119 -9.43 10.78 -5.93
CA ILE A 119 -8.39 9.87 -5.42
C ILE A 119 -8.06 10.25 -3.97
N VAL A 120 -7.96 11.55 -3.68
CA VAL A 120 -7.78 12.05 -2.30
C VAL A 120 -8.98 11.66 -1.44
N GLU A 121 -10.20 11.81 -1.94
CA GLU A 121 -11.41 11.40 -1.23
C GLU A 121 -11.47 9.88 -1.03
N ALA A 122 -11.11 9.08 -2.04
CA ALA A 122 -11.02 7.63 -1.91
C ALA A 122 -9.98 7.20 -0.86
N LYS A 123 -8.82 7.84 -0.84
CA LYS A 123 -7.79 7.62 0.20
C LYS A 123 -8.30 8.05 1.59
N LYS A 124 -9.03 9.17 1.68
CA LYS A 124 -9.62 9.66 2.93
C LYS A 124 -10.72 8.73 3.44
N THR A 125 -11.58 8.25 2.55
CA THR A 125 -12.64 7.28 2.88
C THR A 125 -12.04 5.95 3.34
N LEU A 126 -11.01 5.46 2.65
CA LEU A 126 -10.27 4.26 3.06
C LEU A 126 -9.67 4.43 4.48
N LYS A 127 -9.05 5.57 4.76
CA LYS A 127 -8.52 5.87 6.10
C LYS A 127 -9.64 5.92 7.15
N LYS A 128 -10.79 6.52 6.82
CA LYS A 128 -11.95 6.60 7.73
C LYS A 128 -12.53 5.21 8.03
N GLU A 129 -12.75 4.37 7.01
CA GLU A 129 -13.22 2.99 7.19
C GLU A 129 -12.27 2.17 8.05
N SER A 130 -10.96 2.23 7.75
CA SER A 130 -9.94 1.51 8.52
C SER A 130 -9.83 2.04 9.95
N LEU A 131 -10.04 3.35 10.19
CA LEU A 131 -10.07 3.93 11.53
C LEU A 131 -11.26 3.40 12.35
N ILE A 132 -12.46 3.38 11.77
CA ILE A 132 -13.67 2.85 12.44
C ILE A 132 -13.42 1.39 12.83
N ARG A 133 -12.94 0.58 11.89
CA ARG A 133 -12.62 -0.82 12.17
C ARG A 133 -11.51 -0.97 13.21
N GLY A 134 -10.51 -0.10 13.18
CA GLY A 134 -9.45 -0.02 14.19
C GLY A 134 -9.99 0.25 15.60
N ILE A 135 -11.00 1.11 15.74
CA ILE A 135 -11.68 1.38 17.01
C ILE A 135 -12.42 0.13 17.50
N GLU A 136 -13.19 -0.54 16.65
CA GLU A 136 -13.88 -1.78 17.00
C GLU A 136 -12.92 -2.88 17.47
N LEU A 137 -11.81 -3.07 16.75
CA LEU A 137 -10.77 -4.03 17.14
C LEU A 137 -10.08 -3.63 18.45
N THR A 138 -9.93 -2.34 18.73
CA THR A 138 -9.40 -1.85 20.00
C THR A 138 -10.35 -2.17 21.15
N VAL A 139 -11.65 -2.00 20.96
CA VAL A 139 -12.70 -2.40 21.93
C VAL A 139 -12.69 -3.92 22.14
N ALA A 140 -12.60 -4.71 21.08
CA ALA A 140 -12.49 -6.16 21.18
C ALA A 140 -11.22 -6.57 21.96
N LEU A 141 -10.09 -5.91 21.72
CA LEU A 141 -8.84 -6.11 22.44
C LEU A 141 -8.99 -5.78 23.93
N ALA A 142 -9.67 -4.67 24.27
CA ALA A 142 -9.92 -4.29 25.66
C ALA A 142 -10.76 -5.35 26.38
N PHE A 143 -11.85 -5.85 25.78
CA PHE A 143 -12.64 -6.94 26.33
C PHE A 143 -11.83 -8.24 26.46
N MET A 144 -11.00 -8.57 25.51
CA MET A 144 -10.10 -9.73 25.56
C MET A 144 -9.12 -9.62 26.72
N ILE A 145 -8.48 -8.47 26.88
CA ILE A 145 -7.54 -8.22 28.00
C ILE A 145 -8.29 -8.32 29.34
N ALA A 146 -9.47 -7.72 29.47
CA ALA A 146 -10.29 -7.83 30.66
C ALA A 146 -10.61 -9.31 30.98
N ALA A 147 -11.00 -10.10 29.98
CA ALA A 147 -11.27 -11.53 30.14
C ALA A 147 -10.06 -12.34 30.63
N LEU A 148 -8.84 -11.97 30.19
CA LEU A 148 -7.62 -12.68 30.60
C LEU A 148 -7.26 -12.45 32.07
N PHE A 149 -7.52 -11.24 32.59
CA PHE A 149 -7.22 -10.89 33.98
C PHE A 149 -8.31 -11.26 35.00
N LEU A 150 -9.51 -11.62 34.53
CA LEU A 150 -10.59 -12.02 35.43
C LEU A 150 -10.40 -13.48 35.90
N PRO A 151 -10.68 -13.76 37.19
CA PRO A 151 -10.60 -15.13 37.71
C PRO A 151 -11.70 -16.00 37.09
N SER A 152 -11.35 -17.25 36.83
CA SER A 152 -12.34 -18.27 36.45
C SER A 152 -13.24 -18.59 37.66
N SER A 153 -14.54 -18.56 37.50
CA SER A 153 -15.49 -19.00 38.51
C SER A 153 -16.25 -20.22 37.99
N ASP A 154 -16.68 -21.09 38.90
CA ASP A 154 -17.40 -22.33 38.57
C ASP A 154 -18.83 -22.10 38.05
N SER A 155 -19.28 -20.83 37.96
CA SER A 155 -20.57 -20.51 37.38
C SER A 155 -20.50 -20.48 35.85
N LEU A 156 -21.49 -21.08 35.18
CA LEU A 156 -21.64 -21.09 33.72
C LEU A 156 -21.65 -19.67 33.11
N ILE A 157 -22.08 -18.66 33.86
CA ILE A 157 -22.11 -17.26 33.47
C ILE A 157 -21.11 -16.51 34.35
N SER A 158 -19.82 -16.66 34.06
CA SER A 158 -18.78 -15.86 34.72
C SER A 158 -18.58 -14.55 33.95
N LEU A 159 -18.18 -13.50 34.66
CA LEU A 159 -17.83 -12.22 34.05
C LEU A 159 -16.73 -12.39 32.97
N LYS A 160 -15.79 -13.30 33.22
CA LYS A 160 -14.77 -13.72 32.25
C LYS A 160 -15.39 -14.24 30.93
N THR A 161 -16.40 -15.11 31.02
CA THR A 161 -17.08 -15.66 29.85
C THR A 161 -17.83 -14.57 29.07
N ILE A 162 -18.49 -13.64 29.78
CA ILE A 162 -19.19 -12.53 29.15
C ILE A 162 -18.22 -11.67 28.34
N PHE A 163 -17.12 -11.22 28.93
CA PHE A 163 -16.10 -10.44 28.22
C PHE A 163 -15.46 -11.21 27.05
N SER A 164 -15.21 -12.52 27.23
CA SER A 164 -14.72 -13.35 26.12
C SER A 164 -15.71 -13.41 24.96
N VAL A 165 -17.00 -13.59 25.22
CA VAL A 165 -18.03 -13.64 24.19
C VAL A 165 -18.20 -12.28 23.51
N LEU A 166 -18.15 -11.18 24.25
CA LEU A 166 -18.21 -9.83 23.67
C LEU A 166 -17.01 -9.57 22.76
N ALA A 167 -15.80 -9.88 23.22
CA ALA A 167 -14.59 -9.73 22.40
C ALA A 167 -14.63 -10.62 21.16
N PHE A 168 -15.13 -11.86 21.29
CA PHE A 168 -15.32 -12.79 20.18
C PHE A 168 -16.34 -12.26 19.15
N ALA A 169 -17.46 -11.72 19.63
CA ALA A 169 -18.50 -11.16 18.76
C ALA A 169 -18.00 -9.93 18.02
N VAL A 170 -17.45 -8.93 18.73
CA VAL A 170 -16.98 -7.67 18.13
C VAL A 170 -15.75 -7.90 17.24
N GLY A 171 -14.78 -8.72 17.67
CA GLY A 171 -13.57 -8.99 16.90
C GLY A 171 -13.82 -9.87 15.67
N GLY A 172 -14.67 -10.89 15.82
CA GLY A 172 -14.83 -11.97 14.82
C GLY A 172 -15.96 -11.78 13.82
N TYR A 173 -16.88 -10.81 13.99
CA TYR A 173 -18.10 -10.76 13.16
C TYR A 173 -17.83 -10.68 11.67
N GLU A 174 -16.83 -9.90 11.23
CA GLU A 174 -16.47 -9.81 9.82
C GLU A 174 -15.89 -11.10 9.27
N VAL A 175 -15.08 -11.81 10.06
CA VAL A 175 -14.52 -13.11 9.67
C VAL A 175 -15.65 -14.11 9.46
N PHE A 176 -16.62 -14.15 10.36
CA PHE A 176 -17.79 -15.03 10.23
C PHE A 176 -18.69 -14.62 9.06
N TYR A 177 -18.92 -13.32 8.88
CA TYR A 177 -19.68 -12.81 7.74
C TYR A 177 -18.99 -13.17 6.42
N SER A 178 -17.68 -12.97 6.32
CA SER A 178 -16.86 -13.34 5.14
C SER A 178 -16.92 -14.83 4.86
N ALA A 179 -16.84 -15.68 5.90
CA ALA A 179 -16.97 -17.13 5.78
C ALA A 179 -18.33 -17.53 5.20
N ILE A 180 -19.42 -17.00 5.76
CA ILE A 180 -20.79 -17.28 5.32
C ILE A 180 -21.02 -16.76 3.89
N ALA A 181 -20.64 -15.52 3.61
CA ALA A 181 -20.76 -14.91 2.28
C ALA A 181 -19.93 -15.68 1.23
N GLY A 182 -18.78 -16.24 1.62
CA GLY A 182 -17.94 -17.09 0.78
C GLY A 182 -18.65 -18.37 0.32
N ILE A 183 -19.43 -18.99 1.20
CA ILE A 183 -20.25 -20.18 0.88
C ILE A 183 -21.31 -19.82 -0.17
N PHE A 184 -22.08 -18.74 0.05
CA PHE A 184 -23.14 -18.32 -0.87
C PHE A 184 -22.61 -17.85 -2.24
N LYS A 185 -21.45 -17.19 -2.26
CA LYS A 185 -20.77 -16.75 -3.51
C LYS A 185 -19.99 -17.86 -4.19
N LYS A 186 -20.06 -19.10 -3.72
CA LYS A 186 -19.29 -20.27 -4.22
C LYS A 186 -17.78 -20.05 -4.25
N LYS A 187 -17.26 -19.13 -3.43
CA LYS A 187 -15.83 -18.90 -3.21
C LYS A 187 -15.34 -19.81 -2.07
N ILE A 188 -15.33 -21.12 -2.31
CA ILE A 188 -15.00 -22.15 -1.27
C ILE A 188 -13.57 -22.01 -0.75
N LYS A 189 -12.65 -21.40 -1.53
CA LYS A 189 -11.27 -21.14 -1.11
C LYS A 189 -11.19 -19.89 -0.21
N ASN A 190 -11.81 -19.96 0.95
CA ASN A 190 -11.82 -18.87 1.92
C ASN A 190 -11.23 -19.36 3.24
N TYR A 191 -10.13 -18.74 3.69
CA TYR A 191 -9.48 -19.06 4.98
C TYR A 191 -10.40 -18.80 6.15
N ASP A 192 -11.24 -17.76 6.07
CA ASP A 192 -12.18 -17.39 7.11
C ASP A 192 -13.13 -18.54 7.42
N LEU A 193 -13.47 -19.34 6.42
CA LEU A 193 -14.31 -20.53 6.61
C LEU A 193 -13.61 -21.58 7.50
N LEU A 194 -12.33 -21.86 7.24
CA LEU A 194 -11.56 -22.82 8.05
C LEU A 194 -11.38 -22.31 9.48
N VAL A 195 -11.07 -21.03 9.63
CA VAL A 195 -10.93 -20.36 10.93
C VAL A 195 -12.27 -20.39 11.68
N THR A 196 -13.36 -20.06 11.00
CA THR A 196 -14.71 -20.07 11.59
C THR A 196 -15.10 -21.47 12.10
N ILE A 197 -14.91 -22.51 11.29
CA ILE A 197 -15.19 -23.89 11.69
C ILE A 197 -14.35 -24.29 12.91
N SER A 198 -13.05 -23.97 12.90
CA SER A 198 -12.13 -24.29 14.00
C SER A 198 -12.49 -23.54 15.29
N CYS A 199 -12.87 -22.27 15.18
CA CYS A 199 -13.28 -21.44 16.33
C CYS A 199 -14.60 -21.94 16.92
N LEU A 200 -15.61 -22.23 16.10
CA LEU A 200 -16.89 -22.76 16.58
C LEU A 200 -16.73 -24.13 17.24
N PHE A 201 -15.92 -25.00 16.65
CA PHE A 201 -15.62 -26.30 17.22
C PHE A 201 -14.96 -26.17 18.59
N GLY A 202 -13.92 -25.35 18.72
CA GLY A 202 -13.24 -25.17 20.00
C GLY A 202 -14.09 -24.43 21.04
N ALA A 203 -14.94 -23.48 20.64
CA ALA A 203 -15.89 -22.80 21.53
C ALA A 203 -16.91 -23.79 22.11
N PHE A 204 -17.41 -24.73 21.29
CA PHE A 204 -18.32 -25.79 21.72
C PHE A 204 -17.71 -26.67 22.82
N PHE A 205 -16.42 -26.92 22.77
CA PHE A 205 -15.70 -27.71 23.78
C PHE A 205 -15.12 -26.88 24.94
N GLY A 206 -15.50 -25.60 25.07
CA GLY A 206 -15.20 -24.78 26.25
C GLY A 206 -13.91 -23.92 26.16
N TYR A 207 -13.20 -23.91 25.04
CA TYR A 207 -11.99 -23.09 24.83
C TYR A 207 -12.31 -21.63 24.44
N VAL A 208 -13.38 -21.05 24.99
CA VAL A 208 -13.91 -19.75 24.57
C VAL A 208 -12.90 -18.62 24.75
N THR A 209 -12.16 -18.59 25.88
CA THR A 209 -11.19 -17.53 26.16
C THR A 209 -10.00 -17.58 25.19
N GLU A 210 -9.42 -18.76 24.98
CA GLU A 210 -8.27 -18.95 24.09
C GLU A 210 -8.63 -18.64 22.64
N ILE A 211 -9.83 -19.07 22.21
CA ILE A 211 -10.32 -18.78 20.87
C ILE A 211 -10.60 -17.29 20.69
N THR A 212 -11.06 -16.61 21.73
CA THR A 212 -11.23 -15.15 21.69
C THR A 212 -9.90 -14.45 21.44
N VAL A 213 -8.81 -14.88 22.11
CA VAL A 213 -7.46 -14.36 21.85
C VAL A 213 -7.06 -14.60 20.40
N PHE A 214 -7.30 -15.81 19.90
CA PHE A 214 -6.97 -16.17 18.52
C PHE A 214 -7.72 -15.31 17.51
N ILE A 215 -9.05 -15.21 17.63
CA ILE A 215 -9.90 -14.52 16.63
C ILE A 215 -9.65 -13.01 16.60
N VAL A 216 -9.38 -12.37 17.75
CA VAL A 216 -9.06 -10.93 17.80
C VAL A 216 -7.74 -10.67 17.07
N ILE A 217 -6.70 -11.47 17.31
CA ILE A 217 -5.43 -11.32 16.59
C ILE A 217 -5.61 -11.61 15.08
N TYR A 218 -6.39 -12.64 14.75
CA TYR A 218 -6.70 -12.99 13.36
C TYR A 218 -7.45 -11.86 12.64
N ALA A 219 -8.43 -11.24 13.29
CA ALA A 219 -9.17 -10.12 12.74
C ALA A 219 -8.28 -8.90 12.45
N VAL A 220 -7.26 -8.66 13.28
CA VAL A 220 -6.26 -7.63 12.99
C VAL A 220 -5.46 -7.97 11.72
N ILE A 221 -5.07 -9.24 11.53
CA ILE A 221 -4.38 -9.69 10.31
C ILE A 221 -5.27 -9.48 9.08
N ASP A 222 -6.53 -9.86 9.18
CA ASP A 222 -7.51 -9.72 8.10
C ASP A 222 -7.70 -8.25 7.71
N GLU A 223 -7.83 -7.35 8.69
CA GLU A 223 -7.92 -5.91 8.44
C GLU A 223 -6.65 -5.35 7.79
N VAL A 224 -5.46 -5.75 8.28
CA VAL A 224 -4.18 -5.35 7.69
C VAL A 224 -4.10 -5.76 6.21
N ASN A 225 -4.54 -6.98 5.88
CA ASN A 225 -4.55 -7.46 4.50
C ASN A 225 -5.58 -6.72 3.64
N LYS A 226 -6.81 -6.52 4.15
CA LYS A 226 -7.86 -5.73 3.47
C LYS A 226 -7.41 -4.30 3.20
N PHE A 227 -6.76 -3.66 4.17
CA PHE A 227 -6.20 -2.33 4.00
C PHE A 227 -5.12 -2.30 2.91
N ALA A 228 -4.21 -3.30 2.90
CA ALA A 228 -3.17 -3.44 1.89
C ALA A 228 -3.76 -3.58 0.48
N ASP A 229 -4.77 -4.47 0.32
CA ASP A 229 -5.45 -4.69 -0.95
C ASP A 229 -6.16 -3.43 -1.46
N LYS A 230 -6.93 -2.75 -0.58
CA LYS A 230 -7.63 -1.51 -0.93
C LYS A 230 -6.65 -0.38 -1.29
N LEU A 231 -5.56 -0.25 -0.54
CA LEU A 231 -4.53 0.75 -0.84
C LEU A 231 -3.87 0.48 -2.20
N SER A 232 -3.56 -0.78 -2.50
CA SER A 232 -3.00 -1.16 -3.80
C SER A 232 -4.00 -0.89 -4.94
N ALA A 233 -5.29 -1.15 -4.73
CA ALA A 233 -6.34 -0.87 -5.70
C ALA A 233 -6.47 0.64 -5.99
N VAL A 234 -6.51 1.48 -4.94
CA VAL A 234 -6.56 2.95 -5.09
C VAL A 234 -5.30 3.47 -5.80
N THR A 235 -4.13 2.91 -5.49
CA THR A 235 -2.88 3.28 -6.18
C THR A 235 -2.93 2.89 -7.66
N LEU A 236 -3.49 1.73 -8.02
CA LEU A 236 -3.68 1.34 -9.41
C LEU A 236 -4.66 2.24 -10.14
N ASP A 237 -5.75 2.64 -9.49
CA ASP A 237 -6.71 3.59 -10.06
C ASP A 237 -6.07 4.96 -10.31
N GLU A 238 -5.16 5.39 -9.43
CA GLU A 238 -4.35 6.59 -9.62
C GLU A 238 -3.39 6.46 -10.82
N ILE A 239 -2.69 5.32 -10.94
CA ILE A 239 -1.77 5.07 -12.06
C ILE A 239 -2.50 5.09 -13.41
N PHE A 240 -3.67 4.46 -13.47
CA PHE A 240 -4.42 4.28 -14.71
C PHE A 240 -5.59 5.27 -14.88
N TYR A 241 -5.75 6.25 -13.99
CA TYR A 241 -6.81 7.27 -14.03
C TYR A 241 -8.21 6.71 -14.34
N THR A 242 -8.54 5.57 -13.75
CA THR A 242 -9.84 4.92 -13.95
C THR A 242 -10.96 5.49 -13.07
N GLY A 243 -10.74 6.69 -12.52
CA GLY A 243 -11.73 7.36 -11.68
C GLY A 243 -12.97 7.79 -12.47
N SER A 244 -14.14 7.68 -11.87
CA SER A 244 -15.44 8.02 -12.44
C SER A 244 -15.74 9.53 -12.40
N VAL A 245 -14.92 10.37 -13.05
CA VAL A 245 -15.27 11.80 -13.20
C VAL A 245 -16.41 11.91 -14.19
N PRO A 246 -17.53 12.62 -13.91
CA PRO A 246 -18.51 12.93 -14.93
C PRO A 246 -17.89 13.89 -15.94
N LEU A 247 -17.80 13.45 -17.17
CA LEU A 247 -17.35 14.24 -18.30
C LEU A 247 -18.55 14.94 -18.94
N THR A 248 -18.34 16.15 -19.43
CA THR A 248 -19.37 16.92 -20.11
C THR A 248 -19.32 16.60 -21.60
N LEU A 249 -20.42 16.11 -22.16
CA LEU A 249 -20.58 16.00 -23.60
C LEU A 249 -20.80 17.40 -24.23
N GLU A 250 -20.58 17.51 -25.55
CA GLU A 250 -20.82 18.75 -26.32
C GLU A 250 -22.26 19.27 -26.18
N ASN A 251 -23.22 18.38 -25.90
CA ASN A 251 -24.62 18.72 -25.66
C ASN A 251 -24.93 19.19 -24.22
N GLY A 252 -23.93 19.25 -23.34
CA GLY A 252 -24.08 19.61 -21.93
C GLY A 252 -24.50 18.45 -21.00
N GLU A 253 -24.72 17.23 -21.52
CA GLU A 253 -25.03 16.07 -20.73
C GLU A 253 -23.76 15.60 -19.98
N LYS A 254 -23.88 15.28 -18.68
CA LYS A 254 -22.78 14.71 -17.90
C LYS A 254 -22.82 13.18 -17.98
N ARG A 255 -21.69 12.57 -18.33
CA ARG A 255 -21.54 11.12 -18.45
C ARG A 255 -20.31 10.62 -17.69
N SER A 256 -20.40 9.47 -17.04
CA SER A 256 -19.23 8.89 -16.37
C SER A 256 -18.18 8.44 -17.39
N VAL A 257 -16.90 8.46 -17.01
CA VAL A 257 -15.78 8.00 -17.85
C VAL A 257 -16.01 6.59 -18.39
N GLU A 258 -16.55 5.69 -17.55
CA GLU A 258 -16.80 4.29 -17.91
C GLU A 258 -17.91 4.14 -18.95
N ALA A 259 -18.83 5.12 -19.05
CA ALA A 259 -19.97 5.10 -19.95
C ALA A 259 -19.70 5.81 -21.29
N VAL A 260 -18.46 6.24 -21.55
CA VAL A 260 -18.08 6.85 -22.83
C VAL A 260 -18.04 5.80 -23.92
N ASP A 261 -18.88 6.04 -24.95
CA ASP A 261 -18.99 5.19 -26.13
C ASP A 261 -18.27 5.81 -27.33
N LYS A 262 -18.03 4.96 -28.32
CA LYS A 262 -17.46 5.39 -29.60
C LYS A 262 -18.39 6.41 -30.29
N GLY A 263 -17.83 7.55 -30.69
CA GLY A 263 -18.54 8.65 -31.36
C GLY A 263 -19.06 9.72 -30.39
N ASP A 264 -18.86 9.55 -29.08
CA ASP A 264 -19.18 10.59 -28.11
C ASP A 264 -18.24 11.78 -28.29
N ARG A 265 -18.83 12.99 -28.30
CA ARG A 265 -18.10 14.26 -28.34
C ARG A 265 -18.09 14.87 -26.97
N LEU A 266 -16.89 15.05 -26.44
CA LEU A 266 -16.63 15.50 -25.09
C LEU A 266 -16.02 16.91 -25.11
N SER A 267 -16.50 17.76 -24.21
CA SER A 267 -15.86 19.04 -23.89
C SER A 267 -14.99 18.81 -22.64
N LEU A 268 -13.70 18.68 -22.85
CA LEU A 268 -12.74 18.45 -21.78
C LEU A 268 -12.17 19.78 -21.30
N GLU A 269 -12.16 19.99 -20.01
CA GLU A 269 -11.59 21.17 -19.37
C GLU A 269 -10.10 20.98 -19.03
N ARG A 270 -9.47 22.04 -18.59
CA ARG A 270 -8.08 21.98 -18.16
C ARG A 270 -7.92 21.02 -16.98
N TYR A 271 -6.93 20.13 -17.07
CA TYR A 271 -6.62 19.02 -16.16
C TYR A 271 -7.59 17.83 -16.23
N ASP A 272 -8.56 17.84 -17.13
CA ASP A 272 -9.33 16.64 -17.40
C ASP A 272 -8.45 15.57 -18.05
N VAL A 273 -8.76 14.32 -17.71
CA VAL A 273 -8.11 13.14 -18.29
C VAL A 273 -8.93 12.62 -19.45
N VAL A 274 -8.28 12.42 -20.60
CA VAL A 274 -8.91 11.85 -21.79
C VAL A 274 -9.38 10.42 -21.49
N PRO A 275 -10.68 10.11 -21.62
CA PRO A 275 -11.27 8.85 -21.15
C PRO A 275 -11.07 7.68 -22.11
N ALA A 276 -10.90 7.95 -23.39
CA ALA A 276 -10.83 6.95 -24.46
C ALA A 276 -9.84 7.41 -25.53
N ASP A 277 -9.43 6.49 -26.42
CA ASP A 277 -8.63 6.89 -27.58
C ASP A 277 -9.54 7.54 -28.62
N GLY A 278 -9.10 8.64 -29.24
CA GLY A 278 -9.89 9.37 -30.19
C GLY A 278 -9.11 10.49 -30.89
N VAL A 279 -9.84 11.48 -31.36
CA VAL A 279 -9.28 12.61 -32.11
C VAL A 279 -9.68 13.96 -31.52
N ALA A 280 -8.78 14.91 -31.57
CA ALA A 280 -9.03 16.29 -31.17
C ALA A 280 -9.88 16.99 -32.25
N LEU A 281 -10.94 17.68 -31.86
CA LEU A 281 -11.77 18.48 -32.76
C LEU A 281 -11.34 19.96 -32.77
N THR A 282 -10.54 20.38 -31.79
CA THR A 282 -9.94 21.71 -31.67
C THR A 282 -8.46 21.60 -31.40
N ASP A 283 -7.73 22.67 -31.67
CA ASP A 283 -6.33 22.78 -31.30
C ASP A 283 -6.20 22.91 -29.78
N GLY A 284 -5.14 22.33 -29.20
CA GLY A 284 -4.90 22.36 -27.76
C GLY A 284 -3.51 21.89 -27.35
N LYS A 285 -3.33 21.78 -26.03
CA LYS A 285 -2.13 21.22 -25.42
C LYS A 285 -2.52 20.12 -24.48
N ILE A 286 -1.77 19.03 -24.50
CA ILE A 286 -1.96 17.88 -23.61
C ILE A 286 -0.63 17.46 -23.00
N ASP A 287 -0.68 16.93 -21.78
CA ASP A 287 0.38 16.08 -21.26
C ASP A 287 0.09 14.62 -21.67
N ALA A 288 0.84 14.12 -22.63
CA ALA A 288 0.72 12.76 -23.12
C ALA A 288 1.76 11.82 -22.48
N TYR A 289 2.43 12.21 -21.39
CA TYR A 289 3.51 11.43 -20.81
C TYR A 289 3.10 10.00 -20.47
N ARG A 290 1.95 9.80 -19.84
CA ARG A 290 1.45 8.47 -19.48
C ARG A 290 1.01 7.63 -20.67
N ALA A 291 0.50 8.28 -21.70
CA ALA A 291 0.04 7.61 -22.92
C ALA A 291 1.21 7.32 -23.88
N GLU A 292 2.02 8.33 -24.18
CA GLU A 292 3.05 8.30 -25.23
C GLU A 292 4.48 8.56 -24.73
N GLY A 293 4.68 9.00 -23.48
CA GLY A 293 5.98 9.37 -22.93
C GLY A 293 6.43 10.79 -23.27
N VAL A 294 5.52 11.66 -23.71
CA VAL A 294 5.82 13.01 -24.14
C VAL A 294 5.13 14.01 -23.22
N TYR A 295 5.90 14.84 -22.53
CA TYR A 295 5.37 15.98 -21.79
C TYR A 295 4.97 17.10 -22.78
N GLU A 296 3.88 17.81 -22.49
CA GLU A 296 3.45 19.01 -23.17
C GLU A 296 3.45 18.91 -24.73
N LYS A 297 2.57 18.05 -25.23
CA LYS A 297 2.36 17.87 -26.67
C LYS A 297 1.34 18.88 -27.19
N HIS A 298 1.72 19.68 -28.20
CA HIS A 298 0.78 20.48 -28.97
C HIS A 298 0.01 19.58 -29.92
N ILE A 299 -1.32 19.63 -29.85
CA ILE A 299 -2.22 18.91 -30.74
C ILE A 299 -2.99 19.89 -31.61
N LYS A 300 -3.23 19.49 -32.85
CA LYS A 300 -4.07 20.19 -33.81
C LYS A 300 -5.37 19.42 -34.01
N LYS A 301 -6.33 20.10 -34.61
CA LYS A 301 -7.56 19.45 -35.05
C LYS A 301 -7.22 18.20 -35.89
N ASP A 302 -7.95 17.12 -35.67
CA ASP A 302 -7.81 15.79 -36.29
C ASP A 302 -6.55 15.02 -35.85
N ASP A 303 -5.75 15.53 -34.88
CA ASP A 303 -4.67 14.75 -34.28
C ASP A 303 -5.22 13.68 -33.33
N LYS A 304 -4.54 12.52 -33.31
CA LYS A 304 -4.86 11.44 -32.38
C LYS A 304 -4.47 11.79 -30.94
N VAL A 305 -5.40 11.53 -30.04
CA VAL A 305 -5.21 11.68 -28.59
C VAL A 305 -5.54 10.35 -27.94
N PHE A 306 -4.64 9.89 -27.06
CA PHE A 306 -4.78 8.60 -26.38
C PHE A 306 -5.33 8.76 -24.96
N ALA A 307 -6.10 7.79 -24.52
CA ALA A 307 -6.62 7.71 -23.17
C ALA A 307 -5.51 7.84 -22.11
N GLY A 308 -5.80 8.59 -21.04
CA GLY A 308 -4.84 8.88 -19.97
C GLY A 308 -3.97 10.12 -20.21
N SER A 309 -4.11 10.79 -21.36
CA SER A 309 -3.52 12.12 -21.55
C SER A 309 -4.28 13.15 -20.73
N VAL A 310 -3.59 14.16 -20.20
CA VAL A 310 -4.17 15.23 -19.39
C VAL A 310 -4.25 16.51 -20.23
N VAL A 311 -5.41 17.15 -20.26
CA VAL A 311 -5.62 18.41 -21.00
C VAL A 311 -4.93 19.55 -20.26
N LEU A 312 -4.07 20.30 -20.96
CA LEU A 312 -3.35 21.47 -20.42
C LEU A 312 -3.91 22.83 -20.93
N SER A 313 -4.71 22.80 -21.99
CA SER A 313 -5.38 24.00 -22.55
C SER A 313 -6.72 24.24 -21.88
N ASP A 314 -7.22 25.47 -21.98
CA ASP A 314 -8.54 25.84 -21.50
C ASP A 314 -9.62 25.41 -22.50
N GLY A 315 -10.07 24.17 -22.38
CA GLY A 315 -11.08 23.55 -23.23
C GLY A 315 -10.48 22.80 -24.44
N LEU A 316 -10.87 21.54 -24.59
CA LEU A 316 -10.54 20.69 -25.72
C LEU A 316 -11.80 19.94 -26.13
N LEU A 317 -12.27 20.17 -27.36
CA LEU A 317 -13.30 19.31 -27.96
C LEU A 317 -12.64 18.06 -28.50
N PHE A 318 -13.17 16.90 -28.08
CA PHE A 318 -12.61 15.58 -28.35
C PHE A 318 -13.72 14.63 -28.80
N GLU A 319 -13.46 13.81 -29.83
CA GLU A 319 -14.36 12.75 -30.28
C GLU A 319 -13.74 11.38 -30.01
N ALA A 320 -14.44 10.54 -29.25
CA ALA A 320 -13.98 9.20 -28.90
C ALA A 320 -14.07 8.26 -30.12
N GLU A 321 -12.96 7.65 -30.53
CA GLU A 321 -12.92 6.61 -31.57
C GLU A 321 -13.12 5.19 -30.99
N THR A 322 -12.85 5.03 -29.69
CA THR A 322 -13.01 3.76 -28.96
C THR A 322 -13.92 3.96 -27.75
N LYS A 323 -14.46 2.86 -27.21
CA LYS A 323 -15.07 2.88 -25.89
C LYS A 323 -13.98 3.06 -24.81
N SER A 324 -14.33 3.64 -23.68
CA SER A 324 -13.41 3.76 -22.54
C SER A 324 -12.86 2.39 -22.11
N SER A 325 -13.70 1.36 -22.06
CA SER A 325 -13.30 -0.03 -21.75
C SER A 325 -12.30 -0.64 -22.74
N ASP A 326 -12.30 -0.21 -23.99
CA ASP A 326 -11.47 -0.74 -25.07
C ASP A 326 -10.27 0.18 -25.39
N SER A 327 -10.07 1.21 -24.59
CA SER A 327 -8.99 2.20 -24.76
C SER A 327 -7.60 1.57 -24.58
N SER A 328 -6.59 2.26 -25.09
CA SER A 328 -5.19 1.88 -24.92
C SER A 328 -4.80 1.80 -23.44
N LEU A 329 -5.34 2.68 -22.61
CA LEU A 329 -5.11 2.72 -21.16
C LEU A 329 -5.77 1.53 -20.45
N ALA A 330 -7.03 1.19 -20.82
CA ALA A 330 -7.74 0.03 -20.28
C ALA A 330 -6.99 -1.27 -20.62
N LYS A 331 -6.51 -1.42 -21.84
CA LYS A 331 -5.68 -2.56 -22.27
C LYS A 331 -4.35 -2.64 -21.51
N LYS A 332 -3.71 -1.49 -21.23
CA LYS A 332 -2.50 -1.45 -20.38
C LYS A 332 -2.79 -1.90 -18.96
N LYS A 333 -3.93 -1.47 -18.37
CA LYS A 333 -4.38 -1.91 -17.04
C LYS A 333 -4.66 -3.42 -17.01
N GLU A 334 -5.38 -3.93 -18.00
CA GLU A 334 -5.68 -5.36 -18.13
C GLU A 334 -4.40 -6.18 -18.27
N SER A 335 -3.51 -5.80 -19.19
CA SER A 335 -2.20 -6.45 -19.38
C SER A 335 -1.35 -6.41 -18.11
N PHE A 336 -1.37 -5.31 -17.34
CA PHE A 336 -0.68 -5.23 -16.06
C PHE A 336 -1.31 -6.19 -15.04
N SER A 337 -2.64 -6.25 -14.97
CA SER A 337 -3.36 -7.16 -14.07
C SER A 337 -3.07 -8.63 -14.41
N GLU A 338 -3.10 -9.00 -15.69
CA GLU A 338 -2.77 -10.35 -16.14
C GLU A 338 -1.33 -10.76 -15.80
N ARG A 339 -0.37 -9.86 -16.06
CA ARG A 339 1.04 -10.09 -15.74
C ARG A 339 1.32 -10.23 -14.25
N THR A 340 0.52 -9.59 -13.40
CA THR A 340 0.65 -9.66 -11.94
C THR A 340 -0.21 -10.75 -11.29
N GLU A 341 -1.09 -11.42 -12.05
CA GLU A 341 -1.95 -12.49 -11.53
C GLU A 341 -1.18 -13.68 -10.95
N PHE A 342 0.06 -13.94 -11.43
CA PHE A 342 0.91 -15.00 -10.89
C PHE A 342 1.15 -14.84 -9.39
N LEU A 343 1.18 -13.60 -8.89
CA LEU A 343 1.36 -13.30 -7.47
C LEU A 343 0.19 -13.76 -6.60
N LYS A 344 -0.99 -13.96 -7.19
CA LYS A 344 -2.22 -14.42 -6.50
C LYS A 344 -2.43 -15.94 -6.57
N ARG A 345 -1.61 -16.69 -7.34
CA ARG A 345 -1.84 -18.11 -7.65
C ARG A 345 -1.48 -19.13 -6.58
N ASP A 346 -0.51 -18.83 -5.71
CA ASP A 346 0.08 -19.84 -4.79
C ASP A 346 -0.85 -20.30 -3.66
N GLY A 347 -1.92 -19.57 -3.35
CA GLY A 347 -2.83 -19.90 -2.26
C GLY A 347 -3.65 -21.20 -2.44
N GLY A 348 -3.96 -21.60 -3.69
CA GLY A 348 -4.91 -22.69 -3.93
C GLY A 348 -4.46 -24.09 -3.54
N LYS A 349 -3.19 -24.43 -3.76
CA LYS A 349 -2.61 -25.74 -3.39
C LYS A 349 -2.41 -25.85 -1.89
N LEU A 350 -1.95 -24.77 -1.27
CA LEU A 350 -1.74 -24.69 0.18
C LEU A 350 -3.07 -24.69 0.94
N PHE A 351 -4.13 -24.08 0.38
CA PHE A 351 -5.46 -24.16 0.96
C PHE A 351 -5.99 -25.62 1.01
N ALA A 352 -5.75 -26.42 -0.01
CA ALA A 352 -6.11 -27.85 0.01
C ALA A 352 -5.35 -28.60 1.11
N LEU A 353 -4.09 -28.24 1.36
CA LEU A 353 -3.30 -28.78 2.48
C LEU A 353 -3.90 -28.37 3.84
N ASP A 354 -4.22 -27.08 4.02
CA ASP A 354 -4.84 -26.58 5.25
C ASP A 354 -6.17 -27.29 5.52
N LEU A 355 -7.02 -27.43 4.50
CA LEU A 355 -8.27 -28.17 4.61
C LEU A 355 -8.05 -29.65 4.99
N ALA A 356 -7.07 -30.31 4.39
CA ALA A 356 -6.74 -31.70 4.71
C ALA A 356 -6.28 -31.85 6.16
N ILE A 357 -5.46 -30.91 6.67
CA ILE A 357 -5.00 -30.91 8.07
C ILE A 357 -6.17 -30.69 9.03
N VAL A 358 -7.08 -29.74 8.73
CA VAL A 358 -8.26 -29.47 9.54
C VAL A 358 -9.17 -30.70 9.60
N LEU A 359 -9.43 -31.34 8.47
CA LEU A 359 -10.25 -32.56 8.42
C LEU A 359 -9.58 -33.73 9.16
N ALA A 360 -8.27 -33.91 8.98
CA ALA A 360 -7.52 -34.96 9.67
C ALA A 360 -7.54 -34.74 11.20
N ALA A 361 -7.32 -33.49 11.66
CA ALA A 361 -7.39 -33.16 13.08
C ALA A 361 -8.78 -33.43 13.66
N LEU A 362 -9.84 -33.08 12.92
CA LEU A 362 -11.22 -33.32 13.33
C LEU A 362 -11.51 -34.84 13.44
N VAL A 363 -11.07 -35.65 12.49
CA VAL A 363 -11.21 -37.10 12.56
C VAL A 363 -10.40 -37.67 13.72
N CYS A 364 -9.13 -37.26 13.88
CA CYS A 364 -8.27 -37.73 14.98
C CYS A 364 -8.87 -37.40 16.35
N CYS A 365 -9.52 -36.27 16.51
CA CYS A 365 -10.16 -35.84 17.75
C CYS A 365 -11.19 -36.87 18.28
N PHE A 366 -11.94 -37.51 17.40
CA PHE A 366 -12.97 -38.48 17.79
C PHE A 366 -12.47 -39.92 17.75
N VAL A 367 -11.51 -40.25 16.89
CA VAL A 367 -11.03 -41.63 16.70
C VAL A 367 -9.99 -42.02 17.74
N LEU A 368 -9.04 -41.15 18.07
CA LEU A 368 -7.96 -41.50 19.01
C LEU A 368 -8.46 -41.85 20.42
N PRO A 369 -9.44 -41.14 21.02
CA PRO A 369 -9.92 -41.49 22.36
C PRO A 369 -10.62 -42.85 22.44
N ILE A 370 -11.09 -43.40 21.29
CA ILE A 370 -11.74 -44.74 21.27
C ILE A 370 -10.77 -45.85 21.78
N PHE A 371 -9.48 -45.65 21.60
CA PHE A 371 -8.45 -46.61 22.00
C PHE A 371 -7.94 -46.39 23.44
N ALA A 372 -8.48 -45.39 24.15
CA ALA A 372 -8.10 -45.08 25.53
C ALA A 372 -8.99 -45.81 26.54
N GLU A 373 -8.47 -46.02 27.77
CA GLU A 373 -9.21 -46.66 28.88
C GLU A 373 -10.39 -45.78 29.34
N ASP A 374 -10.21 -44.44 29.36
CA ASP A 374 -11.27 -43.46 29.68
C ASP A 374 -11.51 -42.52 28.49
N TYR A 375 -12.51 -42.86 27.70
CA TYR A 375 -12.88 -42.08 26.50
C TYR A 375 -13.17 -40.61 26.80
N ALA A 376 -13.88 -40.30 27.89
CA ALA A 376 -14.31 -38.94 28.17
C ALA A 376 -13.13 -38.05 28.61
N ALA A 377 -12.26 -38.56 29.44
CA ALA A 377 -11.06 -37.83 29.88
C ALA A 377 -10.08 -37.60 28.72
N GLU A 378 -9.83 -38.63 27.92
CA GLU A 378 -8.94 -38.55 26.77
C GLU A 378 -9.52 -37.66 25.63
N LEU A 379 -10.84 -37.72 25.40
CA LEU A 379 -11.48 -36.83 24.45
C LEU A 379 -11.22 -35.36 24.81
N THR A 380 -11.35 -34.99 26.08
CA THR A 380 -11.08 -33.64 26.55
C THR A 380 -9.63 -33.24 26.32
N ALA A 381 -8.67 -34.14 26.54
CA ALA A 381 -7.25 -33.87 26.27
C ALA A 381 -6.96 -33.70 24.78
N TYR A 382 -7.51 -34.56 23.91
CA TYR A 382 -7.28 -34.52 22.47
C TYR A 382 -7.98 -33.32 21.80
N VAL A 383 -9.15 -32.87 22.28
CA VAL A 383 -9.87 -31.72 21.72
C VAL A 383 -8.97 -30.48 21.70
N GLY A 384 -8.31 -30.15 22.80
CA GLY A 384 -7.44 -28.98 22.88
C GLY A 384 -6.29 -29.04 21.87
N ILE A 385 -5.66 -30.21 21.72
CA ILE A 385 -4.60 -30.43 20.74
C ILE A 385 -5.14 -30.29 19.32
N CYS A 386 -6.26 -30.94 19.00
CA CYS A 386 -6.86 -30.88 17.67
C CYS A 386 -7.31 -29.46 17.30
N VAL A 387 -7.92 -28.72 18.22
CA VAL A 387 -8.29 -27.30 18.02
C VAL A 387 -7.04 -26.47 17.74
N SER A 388 -5.96 -26.68 18.50
CA SER A 388 -4.69 -25.98 18.26
C SER A 388 -4.13 -26.29 16.87
N VAL A 389 -4.14 -27.54 16.44
CA VAL A 389 -3.69 -27.96 15.10
C VAL A 389 -4.56 -27.32 14.02
N MET A 390 -5.90 -27.37 14.17
CA MET A 390 -6.84 -26.77 13.21
C MET A 390 -6.63 -25.27 13.05
N LEU A 391 -6.50 -24.53 14.14
CA LEU A 391 -6.26 -23.09 14.12
C LEU A 391 -4.87 -22.71 13.60
N THR A 392 -3.86 -23.57 13.85
CA THR A 392 -2.49 -23.32 13.35
C THR A 392 -2.36 -23.63 11.86
N ALA A 393 -3.22 -24.51 11.30
CA ALA A 393 -3.22 -24.90 9.88
C ALA A 393 -3.71 -23.76 8.98
N SER A 394 -2.90 -22.73 8.83
CA SER A 394 -3.14 -21.56 7.97
C SER A 394 -1.90 -21.25 7.11
N PHE A 395 -1.32 -22.29 6.49
CA PHE A 395 -0.12 -22.16 5.63
C PHE A 395 -0.41 -21.31 4.38
N SER A 396 -1.62 -21.44 3.84
CA SER A 396 -2.09 -20.67 2.70
C SER A 396 -2.22 -19.17 3.00
N LEU A 397 -2.65 -18.79 4.21
CA LEU A 397 -2.68 -17.40 4.65
C LEU A 397 -1.27 -16.80 4.68
N ALA A 398 -0.30 -17.52 5.21
CA ALA A 398 1.08 -17.05 5.25
C ALA A 398 1.70 -16.91 3.85
N ALA A 399 1.36 -17.81 2.92
CA ALA A 399 1.78 -17.70 1.53
C ALA A 399 1.12 -16.51 0.83
N PHE A 400 -0.15 -16.23 1.13
CA PHE A 400 -0.86 -15.04 0.64
C PHE A 400 -0.17 -13.76 1.14
N ILE A 401 0.11 -13.63 2.43
CA ILE A 401 0.83 -12.49 3.01
C ILE A 401 2.22 -12.32 2.36
N ALA A 402 2.92 -13.43 2.10
CA ALA A 402 4.22 -13.40 1.45
C ALA A 402 4.13 -12.86 0.01
N SER A 403 3.14 -13.30 -0.76
CA SER A 403 2.93 -12.83 -2.13
C SER A 403 2.44 -11.38 -2.19
N GLU A 404 1.67 -10.94 -1.20
CA GLU A 404 1.21 -9.56 -1.08
C GLU A 404 2.37 -8.57 -0.95
N SER A 405 3.44 -8.93 -0.26
CA SER A 405 4.65 -8.09 -0.17
C SER A 405 5.29 -7.81 -1.54
N VAL A 406 5.24 -8.79 -2.44
CA VAL A 406 5.75 -8.64 -3.83
C VAL A 406 4.76 -7.86 -4.69
N TYR A 407 3.47 -8.16 -4.59
CA TYR A 407 2.43 -7.45 -5.34
C TYR A 407 2.46 -5.94 -5.07
N ARG A 408 2.55 -5.55 -3.81
CA ARG A 408 2.66 -4.14 -3.43
C ARG A 408 3.93 -3.49 -3.95
N ALA A 409 5.07 -4.19 -3.92
CA ALA A 409 6.30 -3.67 -4.50
C ALA A 409 6.17 -3.44 -6.01
N VAL A 410 5.46 -4.33 -6.73
CA VAL A 410 5.19 -4.17 -8.16
C VAL A 410 4.26 -2.97 -8.41
N VAL A 411 3.21 -2.79 -7.59
CA VAL A 411 2.29 -1.64 -7.70
C VAL A 411 3.01 -0.32 -7.41
N VAL A 412 3.78 -0.26 -6.33
CA VAL A 412 4.57 0.94 -5.97
C VAL A 412 5.64 1.23 -7.02
N GLY A 413 6.28 0.19 -7.56
CA GLY A 413 7.21 0.35 -8.68
C GLY A 413 6.53 0.97 -9.90
N LYS A 414 5.34 0.48 -10.26
CA LYS A 414 4.55 1.03 -11.38
C LYS A 414 4.16 2.48 -11.15
N TYR A 415 3.76 2.83 -9.92
CA TYR A 415 3.48 4.22 -9.53
C TYR A 415 4.68 5.15 -9.78
N ASN A 416 5.89 4.67 -9.50
CA ASN A 416 7.15 5.41 -9.73
C ASN A 416 7.70 5.25 -11.16
N GLY A 417 6.91 4.81 -12.12
CA GLY A 417 7.35 4.69 -13.52
C GLY A 417 8.25 3.46 -13.79
N MET A 418 8.21 2.44 -12.94
CA MET A 418 8.97 1.20 -13.12
C MET A 418 8.02 0.04 -13.38
N ASP A 419 7.95 -0.46 -14.60
CA ASP A 419 7.18 -1.66 -14.94
C ASP A 419 8.07 -2.90 -14.83
N PHE A 420 7.81 -3.74 -13.85
CA PHE A 420 8.60 -4.95 -13.62
C PHE A 420 8.31 -6.09 -14.60
N GLY A 421 7.41 -5.90 -15.53
CA GLY A 421 7.08 -6.90 -16.54
C GLY A 421 6.56 -8.22 -15.96
N ALA A 422 7.17 -9.33 -16.38
CA ALA A 422 6.78 -10.68 -15.95
C ALA A 422 7.52 -11.11 -14.66
N GLU A 423 7.03 -12.18 -14.03
CA GLU A 423 7.60 -12.83 -12.86
C GLU A 423 9.12 -13.01 -12.95
N LYS A 424 9.59 -13.54 -14.09
CA LYS A 424 11.01 -13.81 -14.32
C LYS A 424 11.87 -12.55 -14.24
N ALA A 425 11.38 -11.43 -14.76
CA ALA A 425 12.11 -10.16 -14.76
C ALA A 425 12.23 -9.60 -13.32
N PHE A 426 11.14 -9.60 -12.56
CA PHE A 426 11.12 -9.15 -11.17
C PHE A 426 12.08 -9.96 -10.29
N TYR A 427 11.93 -11.29 -10.29
CA TYR A 427 12.80 -12.16 -9.49
C TYR A 427 14.23 -12.20 -10.03
N GLY A 428 14.42 -12.00 -11.34
CA GLY A 428 15.74 -11.86 -11.96
C GLY A 428 16.50 -10.68 -11.36
N LEU A 429 15.89 -9.50 -11.38
CA LEU A 429 16.49 -8.28 -10.80
C LEU A 429 16.70 -8.42 -9.30
N ALA A 430 15.72 -8.91 -8.54
CA ALA A 430 15.83 -9.08 -7.09
C ALA A 430 16.96 -10.03 -6.66
N ASN A 431 17.25 -11.06 -7.47
CA ASN A 431 18.27 -12.06 -7.19
C ASN A 431 19.62 -11.74 -7.84
N ALA A 432 19.71 -10.64 -8.56
CA ALA A 432 20.97 -10.19 -9.14
C ALA A 432 21.99 -9.91 -8.04
N ASN A 433 23.18 -10.48 -8.18
CA ASN A 433 24.33 -10.15 -7.33
C ASN A 433 25.23 -9.12 -8.00
N SER A 434 25.06 -8.94 -9.29
CA SER A 434 25.90 -8.12 -10.14
C SER A 434 25.05 -7.47 -11.21
N ILE A 435 25.29 -6.19 -11.42
CA ILE A 435 24.57 -5.37 -12.39
C ILE A 435 25.58 -4.84 -13.40
N VAL A 436 25.33 -5.13 -14.68
CA VAL A 436 26.12 -4.60 -15.79
C VAL A 436 25.29 -3.49 -16.44
N VAL A 437 25.77 -2.26 -16.34
CA VAL A 437 25.10 -1.09 -16.90
C VAL A 437 25.78 -0.72 -18.21
N ARG A 438 25.01 -0.55 -19.29
CA ARG A 438 25.56 -0.10 -20.56
C ARG A 438 25.77 1.40 -20.57
N SER A 439 26.86 1.84 -21.16
CA SER A 439 27.23 3.26 -21.23
C SER A 439 26.16 4.10 -21.94
N SER A 440 25.44 3.53 -22.90
CA SER A 440 24.29 4.19 -23.54
C SER A 440 23.16 4.59 -22.59
N ALA A 441 23.02 3.92 -21.44
CA ALA A 441 22.08 4.31 -20.40
C ALA A 441 22.61 5.44 -19.49
N LEU A 442 23.93 5.56 -19.39
CA LEU A 442 24.63 6.53 -18.53
C LEU A 442 24.90 7.86 -19.23
N THR A 443 24.93 7.86 -20.56
CA THR A 443 25.36 9.01 -21.36
C THR A 443 24.29 9.49 -22.32
N GLU A 444 24.37 10.76 -22.65
CA GLU A 444 23.61 11.38 -23.73
C GLU A 444 24.57 12.13 -24.64
N GLY A 445 24.61 11.77 -25.93
CA GLY A 445 25.56 12.32 -26.88
C GLY A 445 27.05 12.04 -26.55
N GLY A 446 27.34 11.02 -25.73
CA GLY A 446 28.71 10.65 -25.30
C GLY A 446 29.16 11.30 -23.99
N VAL A 447 28.34 12.19 -23.40
CA VAL A 447 28.62 12.88 -22.12
C VAL A 447 27.76 12.25 -21.03
N LEU A 448 28.31 12.08 -19.82
CA LEU A 448 27.59 11.53 -18.67
C LEU A 448 26.38 12.40 -18.30
N LYS A 449 25.23 11.74 -18.08
CA LYS A 449 24.07 12.39 -17.45
C LYS A 449 24.41 12.75 -15.99
N PRO A 450 23.85 13.85 -15.44
CA PRO A 450 24.22 14.36 -14.12
C PRO A 450 24.22 13.33 -13.00
N ASP A 451 23.19 12.47 -12.95
CA ASP A 451 22.97 11.54 -11.84
C ASP A 451 23.54 10.13 -12.07
N SER A 452 24.21 9.90 -13.21
CA SER A 452 24.69 8.56 -13.59
C SER A 452 25.67 7.95 -12.59
N LEU A 453 26.64 8.73 -12.12
CA LEU A 453 27.62 8.24 -11.15
C LEU A 453 27.01 8.03 -9.76
N GLY A 454 26.03 8.85 -9.38
CA GLY A 454 25.22 8.68 -8.18
C GLY A 454 24.47 7.36 -8.19
N ALA A 455 23.76 7.07 -9.28
CA ALA A 455 23.02 5.83 -9.47
C ALA A 455 23.92 4.58 -9.38
N LEU A 456 25.11 4.60 -10.00
CA LEU A 456 26.07 3.49 -9.89
C LEU A 456 26.53 3.26 -8.44
N LYS A 457 26.76 4.34 -7.67
CA LYS A 457 27.15 4.24 -6.25
C LYS A 457 26.00 3.70 -5.39
N GLU A 458 24.78 4.15 -5.62
CA GLU A 458 23.60 3.68 -4.87
C GLU A 458 23.35 2.19 -5.05
N LEU A 459 23.59 1.63 -6.23
CA LEU A 459 23.50 0.19 -6.44
C LEU A 459 24.40 -0.62 -5.49
N TYR A 460 25.59 -0.11 -5.13
CA TYR A 460 26.43 -0.74 -4.11
C TYR A 460 25.85 -0.63 -2.71
N PHE A 461 25.31 0.54 -2.35
CA PHE A 461 24.66 0.73 -1.04
C PHE A 461 23.43 -0.15 -0.89
N ASP A 462 22.67 -0.37 -1.96
CA ASP A 462 21.53 -1.29 -1.98
C ASP A 462 21.93 -2.77 -2.01
N GLY A 463 23.22 -3.04 -2.04
CA GLY A 463 23.83 -4.34 -1.83
C GLY A 463 24.06 -5.14 -3.10
N ALA A 464 24.25 -4.50 -4.24
CA ALA A 464 24.91 -5.12 -5.39
C ALA A 464 26.37 -5.42 -5.02
N LYS A 465 26.82 -6.64 -5.27
CA LYS A 465 28.21 -7.03 -4.95
C LYS A 465 29.20 -6.46 -5.95
N ASN A 466 28.77 -6.37 -7.21
CA ASN A 466 29.56 -5.82 -8.31
C ASN A 466 28.66 -5.01 -9.23
N VAL A 467 29.13 -3.84 -9.64
CA VAL A 467 28.56 -3.02 -10.69
C VAL A 467 29.65 -2.81 -11.72
N THR A 468 29.35 -3.01 -12.99
CA THR A 468 30.34 -2.88 -14.07
C THR A 468 29.70 -2.16 -15.25
N THR A 469 30.42 -1.28 -15.91
CA THR A 469 29.92 -0.59 -17.09
C THR A 469 30.43 -1.27 -18.36
N GLU A 470 29.50 -1.61 -19.25
CA GLU A 470 29.79 -2.10 -20.59
C GLU A 470 29.71 -0.92 -21.57
N PHE A 471 30.84 -0.58 -22.19
CA PHE A 471 30.89 0.51 -23.16
C PHE A 471 30.38 0.07 -24.52
N ASP A 472 29.12 0.35 -24.79
CA ASP A 472 28.41 0.07 -26.06
C ASP A 472 28.28 1.30 -26.96
N CYS A 473 28.69 2.47 -26.50
CA CYS A 473 28.73 3.72 -27.26
C CYS A 473 30.02 4.49 -26.98
N ALA A 474 30.30 5.51 -27.80
CA ALA A 474 31.43 6.42 -27.57
C ALA A 474 31.16 7.29 -26.34
N VAL A 475 32.13 7.34 -25.43
CA VAL A 475 32.08 8.14 -24.19
C VAL A 475 33.35 8.98 -24.13
N GLU A 476 33.27 10.20 -23.63
CA GLU A 476 34.44 11.06 -23.43
C GLU A 476 35.46 10.42 -22.47
N GLU A 477 36.75 10.64 -22.71
CA GLU A 477 37.82 9.97 -21.96
C GLU A 477 37.83 10.33 -20.48
N ASP A 478 37.52 11.59 -20.14
CA ASP A 478 37.40 12.04 -18.75
C ASP A 478 36.21 11.36 -18.02
N ASP A 479 35.13 11.13 -18.73
CA ASP A 479 33.95 10.47 -18.18
C ASP A 479 34.13 8.95 -18.05
N LYS A 480 34.90 8.32 -18.95
CA LYS A 480 35.37 6.93 -18.78
C LYS A 480 36.17 6.75 -17.50
N GLN A 481 37.12 7.65 -17.23
CA GLN A 481 37.91 7.60 -15.98
C GLN A 481 37.03 7.73 -14.73
N LYS A 482 35.98 8.56 -14.75
CA LYS A 482 35.04 8.69 -13.64
C LYS A 482 34.23 7.41 -13.44
N ILE A 483 33.77 6.76 -14.52
CA ILE A 483 33.08 5.49 -14.49
C ILE A 483 33.98 4.38 -13.94
N ASP A 484 35.22 4.26 -14.45
CA ASP A 484 36.18 3.24 -14.02
C ASP A 484 36.52 3.33 -12.53
N LEU A 485 36.45 4.52 -11.93
CA LEU A 485 36.61 4.70 -10.48
C LEU A 485 35.47 4.10 -9.66
N VAL A 486 34.28 3.96 -10.25
CA VAL A 486 33.13 3.38 -9.60
C VAL A 486 32.99 1.89 -9.89
N ASP A 487 33.42 1.45 -11.08
CA ASP A 487 33.37 0.05 -11.48
C ASP A 487 34.31 -0.82 -10.67
N LYS A 488 33.86 -2.02 -10.35
CA LYS A 488 34.69 -3.06 -9.69
C LYS A 488 34.75 -4.30 -10.56
N ALA A 489 35.88 -5.02 -10.43
CA ALA A 489 36.12 -6.26 -11.15
C ALA A 489 34.96 -7.25 -10.88
N PHE A 490 34.37 -7.74 -11.94
CA PHE A 490 33.20 -8.58 -11.92
C PHE A 490 33.52 -10.05 -11.59
N LYS A 491 32.91 -10.59 -10.52
CA LYS A 491 33.01 -12.02 -10.15
C LYS A 491 31.66 -12.54 -9.61
N GLY A 492 30.61 -12.48 -10.40
CA GLY A 492 29.29 -12.93 -9.92
C GLY A 492 28.59 -13.86 -10.91
N GLU A 493 27.84 -14.86 -10.40
CA GLU A 493 27.15 -15.86 -11.22
C GLU A 493 25.82 -15.35 -11.80
N ARG A 494 25.13 -14.42 -11.11
CA ARG A 494 23.84 -13.89 -11.52
C ARG A 494 23.96 -12.45 -11.99
N LYS A 495 24.04 -12.29 -13.29
CA LYS A 495 24.15 -11.00 -13.98
C LYS A 495 22.78 -10.49 -14.41
N VAL A 496 22.59 -9.18 -14.32
CA VAL A 496 21.50 -8.45 -14.96
C VAL A 496 22.10 -7.31 -15.76
N HIS A 497 21.74 -7.22 -17.04
CA HIS A 497 22.20 -6.15 -17.93
C HIS A 497 21.14 -5.06 -17.97
N ALA A 498 21.55 -3.82 -17.74
CA ALA A 498 20.71 -2.63 -17.79
C ALA A 498 21.09 -1.75 -18.98
N GLY A 499 20.14 -1.44 -19.83
CA GLY A 499 20.31 -0.68 -21.07
C GLY A 499 20.30 -1.57 -22.32
N GLY A 500 20.12 -0.96 -23.48
CA GLY A 500 20.07 -1.66 -24.77
C GLY A 500 19.06 -2.81 -24.80
N ASP A 501 19.51 -4.03 -25.16
CA ASP A 501 18.68 -5.24 -25.18
C ASP A 501 18.76 -6.06 -23.87
N GLY A 502 19.27 -5.47 -22.78
CA GLY A 502 19.36 -6.11 -21.47
C GLY A 502 18.02 -6.43 -20.81
N GLU A 503 18.08 -7.06 -19.64
CA GLU A 503 16.90 -7.44 -18.83
C GLU A 503 16.19 -6.22 -18.22
N VAL A 504 16.90 -5.11 -18.03
CA VAL A 504 16.33 -3.81 -17.66
C VAL A 504 16.41 -2.88 -18.86
N SER A 505 15.28 -2.38 -19.32
CA SER A 505 15.16 -1.46 -20.46
C SER A 505 14.80 -0.05 -19.97
N PHE A 506 15.39 0.96 -20.60
CA PHE A 506 15.01 2.35 -20.44
C PHE A 506 14.11 2.84 -21.59
N ASP A 507 13.68 1.92 -22.47
CA ASP A 507 12.76 2.19 -23.57
C ASP A 507 11.35 1.73 -23.20
N LYS A 508 10.43 2.67 -23.08
CA LYS A 508 9.03 2.47 -22.74
C LYS A 508 8.28 1.50 -23.70
N ASN A 509 8.75 1.40 -24.95
CA ASN A 509 8.10 0.56 -25.96
C ASN A 509 8.46 -0.93 -25.81
N LYS A 510 9.43 -1.27 -24.95
CA LYS A 510 9.89 -2.67 -24.74
C LYS A 510 9.20 -3.31 -23.53
N THR A 511 7.89 -3.12 -23.38
CA THR A 511 7.10 -3.75 -22.32
C THR A 511 6.91 -5.25 -22.55
N GLY A 512 6.83 -6.03 -21.48
CA GLY A 512 6.47 -7.45 -21.50
C GLY A 512 7.31 -8.34 -20.60
N GLU A 513 8.44 -8.87 -21.09
CA GLU A 513 9.27 -9.82 -20.31
C GLU A 513 10.41 -9.16 -19.51
N LYS A 514 10.63 -7.85 -19.68
CA LYS A 514 11.74 -7.10 -19.11
C LYS A 514 11.26 -6.14 -18.02
N VAL A 515 12.16 -5.73 -17.14
CA VAL A 515 11.92 -4.56 -16.28
C VAL A 515 12.09 -3.30 -17.14
N VAL A 516 11.09 -2.43 -17.13
CA VAL A 516 11.11 -1.18 -17.91
C VAL A 516 11.09 0.01 -16.98
N ILE A 517 12.04 0.91 -17.13
CA ILE A 517 12.07 2.22 -16.47
C ILE A 517 11.47 3.22 -17.47
N GLU A 518 10.21 3.60 -17.25
CA GLU A 518 9.37 4.29 -18.23
C GLU A 518 9.84 5.73 -18.52
N ASN A 519 10.44 6.39 -17.55
CA ASN A 519 11.00 7.75 -17.71
C ASN A 519 12.42 7.77 -18.31
N GLY A 520 13.02 6.61 -18.55
CA GLY A 520 14.34 6.50 -19.15
C GLY A 520 15.51 6.94 -18.28
N GLU A 521 15.27 7.23 -17.00
CA GLU A 521 16.26 7.80 -16.10
C GLU A 521 16.99 6.74 -15.28
N ILE A 522 18.33 6.75 -15.36
CA ILE A 522 19.18 5.73 -14.74
C ILE A 522 19.09 5.74 -13.20
N PHE A 523 18.79 6.86 -12.56
CA PHE A 523 18.69 6.95 -11.11
C PHE A 523 17.53 6.12 -10.52
N MET A 524 16.55 5.74 -11.35
CA MET A 524 15.47 4.82 -10.94
C MET A 524 15.92 3.35 -10.86
N LEU A 525 17.06 3.00 -11.44
CA LEU A 525 17.57 1.62 -11.40
C LEU A 525 17.93 1.14 -9.99
N PRO A 526 18.65 1.92 -9.14
CA PRO A 526 18.85 1.56 -7.73
C PRO A 526 17.55 1.35 -6.98
N LEU A 527 16.57 2.22 -7.17
CA LEU A 527 15.25 2.11 -6.53
C LEU A 527 14.54 0.81 -6.96
N ALA A 528 14.52 0.48 -8.25
CA ALA A 528 13.94 -0.76 -8.77
C ALA A 528 14.63 -1.99 -8.17
N TYR A 529 15.98 -1.97 -8.09
CA TYR A 529 16.76 -3.05 -7.51
C TYR A 529 16.49 -3.22 -6.01
N SER A 530 16.55 -2.14 -5.25
CA SER A 530 16.29 -2.10 -3.82
C SER A 530 14.87 -2.61 -3.48
N LEU A 531 13.86 -2.09 -4.17
CA LEU A 531 12.45 -2.44 -3.99
C LEU A 531 12.21 -3.93 -4.27
N SER A 532 12.67 -4.43 -5.41
CA SER A 532 12.52 -5.84 -5.78
C SER A 532 13.25 -6.77 -4.80
N LYS A 533 14.46 -6.42 -4.38
CA LYS A 533 15.29 -7.19 -3.45
C LYS A 533 14.67 -7.25 -2.05
N LYS A 534 14.16 -6.12 -1.53
CA LYS A 534 13.47 -6.06 -0.24
C LYS A 534 12.23 -6.92 -0.26
N ALA A 535 11.40 -6.82 -1.29
CA ALA A 535 10.17 -7.58 -1.43
C ALA A 535 10.43 -9.10 -1.48
N VAL A 536 11.35 -9.55 -2.34
CA VAL A 536 11.70 -10.98 -2.47
C VAL A 536 12.38 -11.52 -1.20
N LYS A 537 13.20 -10.72 -0.53
CA LYS A 537 13.78 -11.11 0.77
C LYS A 537 12.68 -11.33 1.81
N ARG A 538 11.68 -10.45 1.88
CA ARG A 538 10.53 -10.58 2.78
C ARG A 538 9.70 -11.81 2.47
N GLU A 539 9.33 -11.97 1.21
CA GLU A 539 8.59 -13.13 0.73
C GLU A 539 9.28 -14.44 1.14
N ARG A 540 10.57 -14.58 0.87
CA ARG A 540 11.35 -15.77 1.28
C ARG A 540 11.38 -15.97 2.77
N THR A 541 11.59 -14.90 3.53
CA THR A 541 11.60 -14.98 4.99
C THR A 541 10.28 -15.51 5.50
N ILE A 542 9.15 -15.01 5.01
CA ILE A 542 7.82 -15.46 5.42
C ILE A 542 7.59 -16.91 4.98
N LYS A 543 7.89 -17.26 3.72
CA LYS A 543 7.71 -18.63 3.18
C LYS A 543 8.55 -19.69 3.91
N ILE A 544 9.70 -19.33 4.47
CA ILE A 544 10.56 -20.26 5.21
C ILE A 544 10.21 -20.26 6.70
N LEU A 545 10.07 -19.09 7.31
CA LEU A 545 9.92 -18.97 8.76
C LEU A 545 8.52 -19.36 9.25
N SER A 546 7.48 -19.04 8.46
CA SER A 546 6.10 -19.36 8.86
C SER A 546 5.84 -20.85 9.04
N PRO A 547 6.20 -21.76 8.13
CA PRO A 547 6.06 -23.20 8.36
C PRO A 547 6.85 -23.71 9.56
N ILE A 548 8.04 -23.17 9.82
CA ILE A 548 8.86 -23.53 10.97
C ILE A 548 8.15 -23.16 12.28
N VAL A 549 7.67 -21.92 12.38
CA VAL A 549 6.95 -21.44 13.58
C VAL A 549 5.67 -22.26 13.79
N LYS A 550 4.89 -22.47 12.73
CA LYS A 550 3.66 -23.28 12.80
C LYS A 550 3.93 -24.71 13.20
N GLY A 551 4.94 -25.35 12.62
CA GLY A 551 5.36 -26.69 12.99
C GLY A 551 5.82 -26.78 14.46
N ALA A 552 6.59 -25.80 14.93
CA ALA A 552 6.99 -25.71 16.33
C ALA A 552 5.78 -25.55 17.27
N CYS A 553 4.80 -24.72 16.92
CA CYS A 553 3.57 -24.54 17.69
C CYS A 553 2.72 -25.83 17.73
N ILE A 554 2.60 -26.55 16.62
CA ILE A 554 1.90 -27.84 16.57
C ILE A 554 2.61 -28.87 17.47
N LEU A 555 3.93 -28.99 17.37
CA LEU A 555 4.70 -29.89 18.23
C LEU A 555 4.55 -29.50 19.70
N ALA A 556 4.64 -28.23 20.03
CA ALA A 556 4.44 -27.76 21.40
C ALA A 556 3.02 -28.09 21.92
N ALA A 557 1.99 -27.94 21.10
CA ALA A 557 0.62 -28.30 21.47
C ALA A 557 0.46 -29.82 21.77
N ILE A 558 1.25 -30.68 21.12
CA ILE A 558 1.21 -32.13 21.31
C ILE A 558 2.03 -32.55 22.56
N PHE A 559 3.21 -31.96 22.75
CA PHE A 559 4.16 -32.46 23.76
C PHE A 559 4.12 -31.69 25.09
N VAL A 560 3.59 -30.47 25.14
CA VAL A 560 3.46 -29.72 26.40
C VAL A 560 2.20 -30.18 27.13
N PRO A 561 2.30 -30.66 28.38
CA PRO A 561 1.13 -31.08 29.13
C PRO A 561 0.10 -29.97 29.30
N ALA A 562 -1.17 -30.28 29.04
CA ALA A 562 -2.28 -29.34 29.19
C ALA A 562 -2.44 -28.77 30.61
N THR A 563 -1.89 -29.45 31.60
CA THR A 563 -1.81 -28.97 33.00
C THR A 563 -0.87 -27.79 33.20
N ILE A 564 0.10 -27.58 32.29
CA ILE A 564 1.04 -26.46 32.33
C ILE A 564 0.47 -25.29 31.52
N LEU A 565 0.02 -25.56 30.30
CA LEU A 565 -0.51 -24.53 29.41
C LEU A 565 -1.55 -25.17 28.46
N SER A 566 -2.69 -24.50 28.28
CA SER A 566 -3.68 -24.94 27.30
C SER A 566 -3.06 -25.05 25.90
N PRO A 567 -3.23 -26.20 25.19
CA PRO A 567 -2.68 -26.37 23.84
C PRO A 567 -3.09 -25.28 22.86
N VAL A 568 -4.27 -24.67 23.02
CA VAL A 568 -4.80 -23.63 22.13
C VAL A 568 -3.99 -22.34 22.17
N TYR A 569 -3.27 -22.05 23.25
CA TYR A 569 -2.37 -20.87 23.30
C TYR A 569 -1.20 -20.98 22.32
N PHE A 570 -0.80 -22.19 21.92
CA PHE A 570 0.21 -22.34 20.86
C PHE A 570 -0.34 -21.91 19.49
N ALA A 571 -1.63 -22.07 19.24
CA ALA A 571 -2.27 -21.48 18.06
C ALA A 571 -2.32 -19.96 18.15
N CYS A 572 -2.57 -19.39 19.33
CA CYS A 572 -2.49 -17.94 19.55
C CYS A 572 -1.07 -17.40 19.29
N ALA A 573 -0.04 -18.11 19.70
CA ALA A 573 1.35 -17.74 19.40
C ALA A 573 1.66 -17.82 17.90
N SER A 574 1.13 -18.82 17.20
CA SER A 574 1.27 -18.98 15.75
C SER A 574 0.59 -17.81 14.99
N VAL A 575 -0.62 -17.42 15.37
CA VAL A 575 -1.33 -16.30 14.72
C VAL A 575 -0.67 -14.95 15.04
N ALA A 576 -0.13 -14.77 16.26
CA ALA A 576 0.65 -13.59 16.61
C ALA A 576 1.92 -13.46 15.76
N ALA A 577 2.64 -14.55 15.52
CA ALA A 577 3.76 -14.56 14.58
C ALA A 577 3.31 -14.23 13.15
N THR A 578 2.15 -14.71 12.71
CA THR A 578 1.58 -14.40 11.41
C THR A 578 1.23 -12.91 11.30
N LEU A 579 0.77 -12.27 12.38
CA LEU A 579 0.56 -10.81 12.43
C LEU A 579 1.86 -10.03 12.21
N ILE A 580 2.95 -10.45 12.85
CA ILE A 580 4.27 -9.84 12.65
C ILE A 580 4.69 -9.95 11.17
N PHE A 581 4.42 -11.08 10.53
CA PHE A 581 4.69 -11.25 9.10
C PHE A 581 3.83 -10.33 8.23
N ALA A 582 2.53 -10.18 8.54
CA ALA A 582 1.63 -9.28 7.82
C ALA A 582 2.07 -7.81 7.92
N LEU A 583 2.38 -7.34 9.12
CA LEU A 583 2.93 -5.99 9.33
C LEU A 583 4.27 -5.79 8.63
N SER A 584 5.12 -6.81 8.63
CA SER A 584 6.39 -6.79 7.90
C SER A 584 6.19 -6.72 6.38
N ALA A 585 5.18 -7.42 5.84
CA ALA A 585 4.84 -7.36 4.42
C ALA A 585 4.34 -5.98 4.00
N LEU A 586 3.54 -5.32 4.84
CA LEU A 586 3.12 -3.92 4.65
C LEU A 586 4.31 -2.97 4.44
N ASN A 587 5.33 -3.09 5.28
CA ASN A 587 6.52 -2.23 5.21
C ASN A 587 7.48 -2.57 4.06
N ALA A 588 7.30 -3.67 3.36
CA ALA A 588 8.20 -4.08 2.29
C ALA A 588 8.19 -3.12 1.08
N ALA A 589 7.06 -2.46 0.85
CA ALA A 589 6.85 -1.53 -0.25
C ALA A 589 6.93 -0.04 0.17
N SER A 590 7.26 0.26 1.43
CA SER A 590 7.52 1.65 1.82
C SER A 590 8.83 2.10 1.17
N VAL A 591 8.71 2.89 0.14
CA VAL A 591 9.82 3.73 -0.33
C VAL A 591 9.94 4.83 0.71
N LYS A 592 11.13 5.04 1.28
CA LYS A 592 11.39 6.27 2.02
C LYS A 592 11.31 7.39 0.96
N GLU A 593 10.27 8.20 1.07
CA GLU A 593 10.18 9.48 0.37
C GLU A 593 11.34 10.36 0.78
#